data_c06dae07d61b9515c2f8c81177427908
#
_entry.id   c06dae07d61b9515c2f8c81177427908
#
_cell.length_a   1.000
_cell.length_b   1.000
_cell.length_c   1.000
_cell.angle_alpha   90.00
_cell.angle_beta   90.00
_cell.angle_gamma   90.00
#
_symmetry.space_group_name_H-M   'P 1'
#
loop_
_entity.id
_entity.type
_entity.pdbx_description
1 polymer ?
#
loop_
_entity_poly.entity_id
_entity_poly.type
_entity_poly.pdbx_seq_one_letter_code
_entity_poly.pdbx_strand_id
1 'polypeptide(L)'
;MQDLDRLLRPQSIAVIGGGMWCRSVIEQCQKFGFSGNLWPVHPKAEEIGGLRAYRSVNELPDAPDAAFIGVNRHATVDVVKSLANVGSGGAVCFASGFLEAQAEDEGGAKLQQELLTAAGDMPIIGPNCYGFINYLDGAALWPDQHGGRRVERGVAIITQSSNMAINISMQNRALPIAYIATAGNQAQQGLADIGRALLCDDRVSALGLHIEGLGNIAAFEALSKAAKEMGKGIVAIKVGQSEQAQAATISHTASLAGSDAGARAVLNRLGIARLKSVPEFLETLKLLHFCGPLKGNKIASLSCSGGEASLIADTALSYNVRFPALNETQRVGLREALGPMVALANPLDYHTYIWGNGRAIGAMMSAMMTGDQDITL
;
A
#
# COMPACT_ATOMS: atom_id res chain seq x y z
N MET A 1 18.74 -10.58 3.21
CA MET A 1 17.45 -9.93 3.51
C MET A 1 16.87 -10.68 4.68
N GLN A 2 16.40 -9.96 5.68
CA GLN A 2 15.69 -10.54 6.82
C GLN A 2 14.32 -11.06 6.37
N ASP A 3 13.88 -12.14 6.98
CA ASP A 3 12.54 -12.70 6.75
C ASP A 3 11.49 -11.87 7.50
N LEU A 4 10.51 -11.35 6.80
CA LEU A 4 9.40 -10.57 7.34
C LEU A 4 8.11 -11.37 7.50
N ASP A 5 8.14 -12.66 7.21
CA ASP A 5 6.91 -13.46 7.14
C ASP A 5 6.18 -13.53 8.48
N ARG A 6 6.89 -13.85 9.55
CA ARG A 6 6.33 -13.87 10.90
C ARG A 6 5.79 -12.50 11.34
N LEU A 7 6.52 -11.41 11.01
CA LEU A 7 6.09 -10.05 11.35
C LEU A 7 4.80 -9.65 10.62
N LEU A 8 4.70 -9.90 9.31
CA LEU A 8 3.60 -9.43 8.47
C LEU A 8 2.38 -10.37 8.48
N ARG A 9 2.56 -11.64 8.83
CA ARG A 9 1.52 -12.68 8.93
C ARG A 9 1.56 -13.38 10.31
N PRO A 10 1.46 -12.62 11.41
CA PRO A 10 1.66 -13.16 12.74
C PRO A 10 0.53 -14.10 13.16
N GLN A 11 0.87 -15.11 13.96
CA GLN A 11 -0.05 -15.93 14.75
C GLN A 11 -0.09 -15.47 16.21
N SER A 12 0.88 -14.64 16.61
CA SER A 12 0.96 -14.05 17.94
C SER A 12 1.48 -12.61 17.86
N ILE A 13 0.82 -11.70 18.60
CA ILE A 13 1.18 -10.29 18.66
C ILE A 13 1.40 -9.87 20.10
N ALA A 14 2.59 -9.37 20.42
CA ALA A 14 2.86 -8.68 21.67
C ALA A 14 2.60 -7.18 21.53
N VAL A 15 1.89 -6.57 22.48
CA VAL A 15 1.62 -5.13 22.51
C VAL A 15 2.27 -4.54 23.76
N ILE A 16 3.38 -3.83 23.58
CA ILE A 16 4.23 -3.35 24.66
C ILE A 16 3.93 -1.90 24.99
N GLY A 17 3.40 -1.66 26.20
CA GLY A 17 3.02 -0.36 26.71
C GLY A 17 1.57 -0.34 27.20
N GLY A 18 1.19 0.73 27.91
CA GLY A 18 -0.14 0.83 28.56
C GLY A 18 -0.97 2.02 28.15
N GLY A 19 -0.46 2.84 27.23
CA GLY A 19 -1.13 4.05 26.75
C GLY A 19 -2.30 3.78 25.82
N MET A 20 -3.00 4.85 25.44
CA MET A 20 -4.16 4.80 24.54
C MET A 20 -3.83 4.08 23.21
N TRP A 21 -2.66 4.32 22.65
CA TRP A 21 -2.22 3.70 21.40
C TRP A 21 -2.11 2.18 21.47
N CYS A 22 -1.56 1.63 22.58
CA CYS A 22 -1.47 0.20 22.77
C CYS A 22 -2.84 -0.45 22.94
N ARG A 23 -3.74 0.20 23.67
CA ARG A 23 -5.13 -0.27 23.81
C ARG A 23 -5.83 -0.30 22.45
N SER A 24 -5.65 0.77 21.64
CA SER A 24 -6.23 0.84 20.30
C SER A 24 -5.74 -0.30 19.40
N VAL A 25 -4.46 -0.66 19.42
CA VAL A 25 -3.92 -1.82 18.66
C VAL A 25 -4.65 -3.12 19.03
N ILE A 26 -4.87 -3.37 20.32
CA ILE A 26 -5.60 -4.55 20.80
C ILE A 26 -7.04 -4.54 20.29
N GLU A 27 -7.73 -3.40 20.44
CA GLU A 27 -9.12 -3.21 20.00
C GLU A 27 -9.25 -3.39 18.47
N GLN A 28 -8.30 -2.89 17.68
CA GLN A 28 -8.30 -3.09 16.23
C GLN A 28 -8.13 -4.56 15.84
N CYS A 29 -7.20 -5.28 16.45
CA CYS A 29 -7.05 -6.72 16.23
C CYS A 29 -8.33 -7.49 16.58
N GLN A 30 -8.95 -7.19 17.72
CA GLN A 30 -10.21 -7.80 18.13
C GLN A 30 -11.35 -7.49 17.16
N LYS A 31 -11.49 -6.22 16.76
CA LYS A 31 -12.50 -5.75 15.79
C LYS A 31 -12.37 -6.43 14.44
N PHE A 32 -11.14 -6.69 13.98
CA PHE A 32 -10.86 -7.39 12.72
C PHE A 32 -10.95 -8.91 12.81
N GLY A 33 -11.24 -9.45 13.99
CA GLY A 33 -11.34 -10.89 14.20
C GLY A 33 -9.99 -11.59 13.99
N PHE A 34 -8.90 -10.98 14.47
CA PHE A 34 -7.60 -11.65 14.53
C PHE A 34 -7.73 -12.91 15.38
N SER A 35 -7.42 -14.07 14.81
CA SER A 35 -7.60 -15.37 15.44
C SER A 35 -6.38 -15.85 16.23
N GLY A 36 -5.26 -15.14 16.14
CA GLY A 36 -4.03 -15.44 16.86
C GLY A 36 -4.02 -14.93 18.31
N ASN A 37 -2.92 -15.13 18.97
CA ASN A 37 -2.73 -14.71 20.36
C ASN A 37 -2.39 -13.22 20.46
N LEU A 38 -3.04 -12.50 21.37
CA LEU A 38 -2.71 -11.11 21.74
C LEU A 38 -2.16 -11.08 23.16
N TRP A 39 -0.95 -10.57 23.30
CA TRP A 39 -0.22 -10.53 24.58
C TRP A 39 0.15 -9.09 24.94
N PRO A 40 -0.69 -8.39 25.74
CA PRO A 40 -0.31 -7.11 26.32
C PRO A 40 0.88 -7.27 27.27
N VAL A 41 1.84 -6.35 27.20
CA VAL A 41 3.01 -6.33 28.08
C VAL A 41 3.11 -4.99 28.79
N HIS A 42 3.03 -5.00 30.13
CA HIS A 42 3.12 -3.79 30.94
C HIS A 42 3.61 -4.08 32.36
N PRO A 43 4.61 -3.34 32.89
CA PRO A 43 5.25 -3.69 34.18
C PRO A 43 4.34 -3.58 35.41
N LYS A 44 3.20 -2.88 35.32
CA LYS A 44 2.31 -2.61 36.45
C LYS A 44 0.86 -3.00 36.20
N ALA A 45 0.35 -2.89 34.96
CA ALA A 45 -1.04 -3.23 34.69
C ALA A 45 -1.26 -4.74 34.75
N GLU A 46 -2.43 -5.15 35.20
CA GLU A 46 -2.85 -6.57 35.24
C GLU A 46 -3.64 -6.92 33.96
N GLU A 47 -4.29 -5.90 33.37
CA GLU A 47 -5.12 -6.05 32.19
C GLU A 47 -5.01 -4.83 31.31
N ILE A 48 -5.04 -5.03 29.98
CA ILE A 48 -5.12 -3.99 28.94
C ILE A 48 -6.05 -4.48 27.83
N GLY A 49 -7.05 -3.69 27.47
CA GLY A 49 -8.00 -4.03 26.41
C GLY A 49 -8.80 -5.32 26.65
N GLY A 50 -9.10 -5.64 27.91
CA GLY A 50 -9.82 -6.86 28.30
C GLY A 50 -8.95 -8.13 28.31
N LEU A 51 -7.63 -7.99 28.15
CA LEU A 51 -6.69 -9.11 28.13
C LEU A 51 -5.71 -9.02 29.30
N ARG A 52 -5.38 -10.18 29.90
CA ARG A 52 -4.34 -10.29 30.92
C ARG A 52 -3.01 -9.75 30.38
N ALA A 53 -2.36 -8.84 31.13
CA ALA A 53 -1.05 -8.31 30.80
C ALA A 53 0.08 -9.10 31.48
N TYR A 54 1.16 -9.30 30.72
CA TYR A 54 2.41 -9.88 31.21
C TYR A 54 3.32 -8.76 31.73
N ARG A 55 4.16 -9.04 32.71
CA ARG A 55 5.03 -8.01 33.33
C ARG A 55 6.21 -7.61 32.45
N SER A 56 6.68 -8.54 31.60
CA SER A 56 7.82 -8.35 30.71
C SER A 56 7.71 -9.26 29.49
N VAL A 57 8.51 -8.98 28.46
CA VAL A 57 8.64 -9.83 27.26
C VAL A 57 9.08 -11.26 27.64
N ASN A 58 9.93 -11.40 28.67
CA ASN A 58 10.44 -12.71 29.11
C ASN A 58 9.39 -13.59 29.79
N GLU A 59 8.23 -13.03 30.17
CA GLU A 59 7.13 -13.78 30.77
C GLU A 59 6.07 -14.21 29.75
N LEU A 60 6.26 -13.88 28.48
CA LEU A 60 5.34 -14.31 27.42
C LEU A 60 5.36 -15.83 27.28
N PRO A 61 4.24 -16.45 26.91
CA PRO A 61 4.14 -17.91 26.74
C PRO A 61 5.08 -18.45 25.65
N ASP A 62 5.39 -17.64 24.63
CA ASP A 62 6.28 -17.97 23.52
C ASP A 62 6.88 -16.69 22.92
N ALA A 63 7.87 -16.84 22.02
CA ALA A 63 8.42 -15.74 21.24
C ALA A 63 7.36 -15.16 20.28
N PRO A 64 6.95 -13.89 20.41
CA PRO A 64 5.90 -13.34 19.57
C PRO A 64 6.34 -13.24 18.10
N ASP A 65 5.41 -13.51 17.18
CA ASP A 65 5.68 -13.32 15.75
C ASP A 65 5.83 -11.84 15.40
N ALA A 66 4.99 -11.01 15.97
CA ALA A 66 5.06 -9.57 15.80
C ALA A 66 4.92 -8.84 17.14
N ALA A 67 5.57 -7.70 17.27
CA ALA A 67 5.45 -6.85 18.43
C ALA A 67 5.14 -5.40 18.05
N PHE A 68 4.16 -4.76 18.70
CA PHE A 68 3.93 -3.32 18.63
C PHE A 68 4.54 -2.66 19.87
N ILE A 69 5.47 -1.72 19.67
CA ILE A 69 6.21 -1.07 20.76
C ILE A 69 5.70 0.37 20.91
N GLY A 70 4.80 0.58 21.86
CA GLY A 70 4.15 1.86 22.17
C GLY A 70 4.69 2.51 23.44
N VAL A 71 6.01 2.48 23.65
CA VAL A 71 6.71 3.17 24.76
C VAL A 71 7.60 4.28 24.21
N ASN A 72 8.21 5.11 25.09
CA ASN A 72 9.10 6.19 24.66
C ASN A 72 10.37 5.64 23.96
N ARG A 73 11.06 6.51 23.20
CA ARG A 73 12.20 6.15 22.33
C ARG A 73 13.35 5.42 23.06
N HIS A 74 13.67 5.80 24.30
CA HIS A 74 14.74 5.14 25.06
C HIS A 74 14.33 3.73 25.50
N ALA A 75 13.13 3.60 26.06
CA ALA A 75 12.59 2.29 26.44
C ALA A 75 12.37 1.38 25.20
N THR A 76 12.14 1.95 24.02
CA THR A 76 12.02 1.20 22.77
C THR A 76 13.29 0.39 22.47
N VAL A 77 14.48 0.95 22.68
CA VAL A 77 15.76 0.24 22.47
C VAL A 77 15.88 -0.98 23.37
N ASP A 78 15.55 -0.83 24.67
CA ASP A 78 15.60 -1.93 25.63
C ASP A 78 14.59 -3.03 25.31
N VAL A 79 13.38 -2.64 24.90
CA VAL A 79 12.33 -3.58 24.48
C VAL A 79 12.72 -4.34 23.23
N VAL A 80 13.28 -3.66 22.21
CA VAL A 80 13.78 -4.30 20.99
C VAL A 80 14.86 -5.31 21.30
N LYS A 81 15.81 -4.97 22.19
CA LYS A 81 16.83 -5.92 22.65
C LYS A 81 16.23 -7.16 23.32
N SER A 82 15.21 -6.96 24.16
CA SER A 82 14.52 -8.07 24.84
C SER A 82 13.77 -8.96 23.84
N LEU A 83 13.08 -8.37 22.86
CA LEU A 83 12.38 -9.10 21.80
C LEU A 83 13.35 -9.90 20.92
N ALA A 84 14.47 -9.30 20.54
CA ALA A 84 15.52 -9.98 19.77
C ALA A 84 16.09 -11.19 20.55
N ASN A 85 16.34 -11.04 21.84
CA ASN A 85 16.87 -12.10 22.70
C ASN A 85 15.92 -13.31 22.85
N VAL A 86 14.59 -13.08 22.86
CA VAL A 86 13.59 -14.17 22.91
C VAL A 86 13.27 -14.77 21.54
N GLY A 87 13.83 -14.23 20.45
CA GLY A 87 13.60 -14.72 19.09
C GLY A 87 12.27 -14.28 18.47
N SER A 88 11.79 -13.07 18.79
CA SER A 88 10.60 -12.49 18.13
C SER A 88 10.76 -12.45 16.61
N GLY A 89 9.65 -12.63 15.89
CA GLY A 89 9.64 -12.55 14.42
C GLY A 89 9.84 -11.14 13.86
N GLY A 90 9.59 -10.10 14.67
CA GLY A 90 9.86 -8.71 14.33
C GLY A 90 9.05 -7.71 15.14
N ALA A 91 9.33 -6.42 14.95
CA ALA A 91 8.67 -5.36 15.70
C ALA A 91 8.32 -4.12 14.87
N VAL A 92 7.24 -3.45 15.27
CA VAL A 92 6.88 -2.08 14.85
C VAL A 92 7.32 -1.12 15.96
N CYS A 93 8.19 -0.18 15.63
CA CYS A 93 8.69 0.85 16.54
C CYS A 93 7.89 2.15 16.33
N PHE A 94 6.91 2.39 17.20
CA PHE A 94 5.99 3.53 17.06
C PHE A 94 6.62 4.88 17.43
N ALA A 95 7.52 4.90 18.41
CA ALA A 95 8.08 6.13 18.95
C ALA A 95 8.84 6.96 17.90
N SER A 96 8.69 8.28 17.98
CA SER A 96 9.50 9.28 17.28
C SER A 96 10.68 9.77 18.13
N GLY A 97 11.52 10.66 17.58
CA GLY A 97 12.67 11.23 18.26
C GLY A 97 13.97 10.48 18.03
N PHE A 98 14.10 9.84 16.88
CA PHE A 98 15.32 9.21 16.39
C PHE A 98 16.01 10.12 15.35
N LEU A 99 16.47 9.57 14.21
CA LEU A 99 17.23 10.33 13.22
C LEU A 99 16.44 11.55 12.67
N GLU A 100 15.14 11.46 12.55
CA GLU A 100 14.29 12.57 12.08
C GLU A 100 14.31 13.79 13.01
N ALA A 101 14.61 13.60 14.28
CA ALA A 101 14.70 14.67 15.26
C ALA A 101 16.11 15.29 15.37
N GLN A 102 17.08 14.85 14.55
CA GLN A 102 18.47 15.24 14.70
C GLN A 102 18.73 16.76 14.57
N ALA A 103 17.83 17.49 13.88
CA ALA A 103 17.93 18.94 13.77
C ALA A 103 17.64 19.64 15.12
N GLU A 104 16.78 19.07 15.96
CA GLU A 104 16.39 19.58 17.27
C GLU A 104 17.09 18.85 18.43
N ASP A 105 17.55 17.61 18.20
CA ASP A 105 18.17 16.74 19.22
C ASP A 105 19.32 15.93 18.62
N GLU A 106 20.55 16.36 18.88
CA GLU A 106 21.78 15.72 18.40
C GLU A 106 21.92 14.24 18.82
N GLY A 107 21.17 13.80 19.84
CA GLY A 107 21.15 12.40 20.30
C GLY A 107 20.36 11.43 19.42
N GLY A 108 19.51 11.94 18.52
CA GLY A 108 18.59 11.12 17.71
C GLY A 108 19.28 10.10 16.81
N ALA A 109 20.36 10.50 16.13
CA ALA A 109 21.14 9.60 15.27
C ALA A 109 21.82 8.47 16.06
N LYS A 110 22.39 8.80 17.22
CA LYS A 110 23.02 7.81 18.10
C LYS A 110 21.99 6.81 18.62
N LEU A 111 20.83 7.30 19.02
CA LEU A 111 19.75 6.44 19.52
C LEU A 111 19.24 5.49 18.42
N GLN A 112 19.15 5.95 17.16
CA GLN A 112 18.81 5.07 16.05
C GLN A 112 19.87 3.98 15.81
N GLN A 113 21.14 4.30 15.94
CA GLN A 113 22.21 3.30 15.84
C GLN A 113 22.15 2.28 16.98
N GLU A 114 21.83 2.71 18.21
CA GLU A 114 21.59 1.84 19.35
C GLU A 114 20.39 0.90 19.11
N LEU A 115 19.29 1.44 18.54
CA LEU A 115 18.12 0.67 18.13
C LEU A 115 18.48 -0.43 17.13
N LEU A 116 19.23 -0.09 16.08
CA LEU A 116 19.66 -1.05 15.05
C LEU A 116 20.56 -2.14 15.63
N THR A 117 21.48 -1.75 16.53
CA THR A 117 22.35 -2.69 17.24
C THR A 117 21.54 -3.63 18.13
N ALA A 118 20.52 -3.13 18.83
CA ALA A 118 19.65 -3.91 19.68
C ALA A 118 18.76 -4.89 18.88
N ALA A 119 18.32 -4.49 17.68
CA ALA A 119 17.52 -5.33 16.80
C ALA A 119 18.32 -6.49 16.21
N GLY A 120 19.61 -6.26 15.86
CA GLY A 120 20.44 -7.26 15.20
C GLY A 120 19.75 -7.82 13.95
N ASP A 121 19.55 -9.14 13.92
CA ASP A 121 18.88 -9.83 12.81
C ASP A 121 17.33 -9.82 12.91
N MET A 122 16.75 -9.40 14.04
CA MET A 122 15.31 -9.26 14.17
C MET A 122 14.81 -8.09 13.33
N PRO A 123 13.85 -8.28 12.40
CA PRO A 123 13.35 -7.20 11.56
C PRO A 123 12.55 -6.17 12.36
N ILE A 124 12.79 -4.88 12.08
CA ILE A 124 12.01 -3.78 12.66
C ILE A 124 11.47 -2.86 11.55
N ILE A 125 10.22 -2.42 11.70
CA ILE A 125 9.56 -1.39 10.88
C ILE A 125 9.57 -0.08 11.66
N GLY A 126 9.89 1.02 11.00
CA GLY A 126 10.01 2.35 11.59
C GLY A 126 11.48 2.71 11.91
N PRO A 127 11.76 3.42 13.01
CA PRO A 127 10.82 4.04 13.97
C PRO A 127 9.96 5.16 13.38
N ASN A 128 9.19 5.84 14.23
CA ASN A 128 8.32 6.95 13.82
C ASN A 128 7.28 6.51 12.78
N CYS A 129 6.56 5.43 13.05
CA CYS A 129 5.52 4.92 12.16
C CYS A 129 4.37 4.28 12.93
N TYR A 130 3.19 4.20 12.31
CA TYR A 130 2.03 3.53 12.90
C TYR A 130 2.09 2.01 12.76
N GLY A 131 2.87 1.48 11.81
CA GLY A 131 2.99 0.06 11.56
C GLY A 131 2.19 -0.41 10.35
N PHE A 132 1.43 -1.47 10.49
CA PHE A 132 0.70 -2.05 9.37
C PHE A 132 -0.65 -2.67 9.78
N ILE A 133 -1.51 -2.85 8.78
CA ILE A 133 -2.75 -3.61 8.88
C ILE A 133 -2.72 -4.68 7.78
N ASN A 134 -2.88 -5.92 8.19
CA ASN A 134 -3.12 -7.07 7.33
C ASN A 134 -4.62 -7.36 7.32
N TYR A 135 -5.32 -6.87 6.28
CA TYR A 135 -6.76 -7.08 6.10
C TYR A 135 -7.12 -8.50 5.66
N LEU A 136 -6.15 -9.31 5.24
CA LEU A 136 -6.36 -10.72 4.88
C LEU A 136 -6.56 -11.59 6.11
N ASP A 137 -5.75 -11.38 7.15
CA ASP A 137 -5.71 -12.23 8.34
C ASP A 137 -6.22 -11.51 9.60
N GLY A 138 -6.46 -10.18 9.52
CA GLY A 138 -7.01 -9.39 10.61
C GLY A 138 -5.98 -8.90 11.62
N ALA A 139 -4.69 -9.03 11.34
CA ALA A 139 -3.65 -8.50 12.20
C ALA A 139 -3.50 -6.98 11.98
N ALA A 140 -3.67 -6.21 13.05
CA ALA A 140 -3.62 -4.75 13.01
C ALA A 140 -2.64 -4.21 14.05
N LEU A 141 -1.35 -4.18 13.72
CA LEU A 141 -0.36 -3.43 14.51
C LEU A 141 -0.49 -1.95 14.13
N TRP A 142 -1.65 -1.37 14.46
CA TRP A 142 -2.08 -0.06 14.00
C TRP A 142 -2.86 0.69 15.10
N PRO A 143 -2.38 1.83 15.59
CA PRO A 143 -2.94 2.47 16.78
C PRO A 143 -4.08 3.47 16.51
N ASP A 144 -4.41 3.78 15.26
CA ASP A 144 -5.31 4.87 14.89
C ASP A 144 -6.46 4.38 13.98
N GLN A 145 -7.28 5.33 13.52
CA GLN A 145 -8.41 5.08 12.62
C GLN A 145 -7.93 4.62 11.24
N HIS A 146 -8.77 3.86 10.58
CA HIS A 146 -8.61 3.49 9.17
C HIS A 146 -9.98 3.10 8.59
N GLY A 147 -10.13 3.17 7.26
CA GLY A 147 -11.39 2.86 6.55
C GLY A 147 -11.42 1.47 5.91
N GLY A 148 -10.37 0.65 6.07
CA GLY A 148 -10.27 -0.64 5.40
C GLY A 148 -11.18 -1.73 5.99
N ARG A 149 -11.35 -2.81 5.24
CA ARG A 149 -12.19 -3.98 5.59
C ARG A 149 -11.43 -5.26 5.31
N ARG A 150 -11.87 -6.37 5.93
CA ARG A 150 -11.38 -7.72 5.59
C ARG A 150 -11.65 -8.02 4.11
N VAL A 151 -10.64 -8.58 3.45
CA VAL A 151 -10.68 -9.01 2.05
C VAL A 151 -9.99 -10.36 1.90
N GLU A 152 -10.36 -11.12 0.87
CA GLU A 152 -9.67 -12.39 0.55
C GLU A 152 -8.43 -12.16 -0.33
N ARG A 153 -8.45 -11.12 -1.15
CA ARG A 153 -7.38 -10.71 -2.06
C ARG A 153 -7.45 -9.20 -2.28
N GLY A 154 -6.31 -8.56 -2.48
CA GLY A 154 -6.27 -7.11 -2.70
C GLY A 154 -4.89 -6.60 -3.07
N VAL A 155 -4.72 -5.28 -3.07
CA VAL A 155 -3.43 -4.61 -3.28
C VAL A 155 -2.73 -4.36 -1.95
N ALA A 156 -1.40 -4.31 -1.97
CA ALA A 156 -0.63 -3.78 -0.86
C ALA A 156 -0.28 -2.31 -1.11
N ILE A 157 -0.40 -1.47 -0.08
CA ILE A 157 -0.02 -0.06 -0.14
C ILE A 157 0.96 0.23 0.99
N ILE A 158 2.11 0.82 0.65
CA ILE A 158 3.12 1.20 1.61
C ILE A 158 3.39 2.70 1.49
N THR A 159 3.40 3.38 2.61
CA THR A 159 3.68 4.82 2.69
C THR A 159 4.83 5.07 3.67
N GLN A 160 5.53 6.20 3.54
CA GLN A 160 6.40 6.68 4.62
C GLN A 160 5.59 7.44 5.69
N SER A 161 4.49 8.07 5.28
CA SER A 161 3.62 8.85 6.15
C SER A 161 2.42 8.05 6.66
N SER A 162 2.23 7.98 7.97
CA SER A 162 1.07 7.33 8.61
C SER A 162 -0.25 8.04 8.27
N ASN A 163 -0.25 9.37 8.23
CA ASN A 163 -1.44 10.15 7.85
C ASN A 163 -1.87 9.90 6.40
N MET A 164 -0.92 9.71 5.48
CA MET A 164 -1.25 9.32 4.11
C MET A 164 -1.88 7.93 4.04
N ALA A 165 -1.41 6.98 4.85
CA ALA A 165 -2.02 5.66 4.96
C ALA A 165 -3.47 5.73 5.47
N ILE A 166 -3.75 6.54 6.51
CA ILE A 166 -5.12 6.79 7.00
C ILE A 166 -5.99 7.33 5.86
N ASN A 167 -5.55 8.41 5.22
CA ASN A 167 -6.30 9.08 4.14
C ASN A 167 -6.61 8.12 2.98
N ILE A 168 -5.62 7.36 2.54
CA ILE A 168 -5.76 6.36 1.48
C ILE A 168 -6.74 5.26 1.89
N SER A 169 -6.66 4.75 3.12
CA SER A 169 -7.54 3.69 3.60
C SER A 169 -9.01 4.12 3.69
N MET A 170 -9.27 5.40 3.89
CA MET A 170 -10.62 5.97 4.01
C MET A 170 -11.28 6.28 2.67
N GLN A 171 -10.58 6.13 1.54
CA GLN A 171 -11.16 6.36 0.21
C GLN A 171 -12.17 5.27 -0.13
N ASN A 172 -13.38 5.67 -0.53
CA ASN A 172 -14.44 4.73 -0.94
C ASN A 172 -14.46 4.58 -2.47
N ARG A 173 -13.54 3.80 -3.01
CA ARG A 173 -13.35 3.59 -4.46
C ARG A 173 -13.48 2.13 -4.90
N ALA A 174 -14.06 1.26 -4.08
CA ALA A 174 -14.16 -0.17 -4.33
C ALA A 174 -12.81 -0.86 -4.67
N LEU A 175 -11.71 -0.35 -4.14
CA LEU A 175 -10.39 -0.97 -4.23
C LEU A 175 -10.19 -1.92 -3.04
N PRO A 176 -10.05 -3.24 -3.25
CA PRO A 176 -9.68 -4.15 -2.17
C PRO A 176 -8.24 -3.92 -1.75
N ILE A 177 -8.04 -3.56 -0.49
CA ILE A 177 -6.70 -3.39 0.10
C ILE A 177 -6.41 -4.60 0.97
N ALA A 178 -5.38 -5.37 0.63
CA ALA A 178 -4.89 -6.52 1.39
C ALA A 178 -4.01 -6.10 2.55
N TYR A 179 -3.10 -5.16 2.29
CA TYR A 179 -2.20 -4.59 3.29
C TYR A 179 -2.11 -3.08 3.14
N ILE A 180 -2.04 -2.41 4.29
CA ILE A 180 -1.54 -1.04 4.37
C ILE A 180 -0.41 -1.02 5.39
N ALA A 181 0.73 -0.42 5.03
CA ALA A 181 1.89 -0.36 5.90
C ALA A 181 2.56 1.01 5.86
N THR A 182 3.21 1.38 6.95
CA THR A 182 3.97 2.63 7.06
C THR A 182 5.41 2.32 7.44
N ALA A 183 6.36 2.86 6.67
CA ALA A 183 7.78 2.58 6.86
C ALA A 183 8.47 3.58 7.82
N GLY A 184 7.85 4.73 8.10
CA GLY A 184 8.44 5.77 8.95
C GLY A 184 9.84 6.17 8.49
N ASN A 185 10.80 6.17 9.41
CA ASN A 185 12.20 6.52 9.13
C ASN A 185 12.95 5.50 8.27
N GLN A 186 12.42 4.31 8.05
CA GLN A 186 13.08 3.24 7.29
C GLN A 186 14.47 2.89 7.84
N ALA A 187 14.61 2.81 9.17
CA ALA A 187 15.92 2.65 9.79
C ALA A 187 16.58 1.30 9.43
N GLN A 188 15.79 0.23 9.28
CA GLN A 188 16.27 -1.10 8.90
C GLN A 188 15.48 -1.61 7.67
N GLN A 189 14.15 -1.78 7.80
CA GLN A 189 13.29 -2.22 6.69
C GLN A 189 12.72 -1.01 5.96
N GLY A 190 13.05 -0.88 4.67
CA GLY A 190 12.55 0.20 3.82
C GLY A 190 11.29 -0.20 3.03
N LEU A 191 10.74 0.76 2.27
CA LEU A 191 9.59 0.55 1.39
C LEU A 191 9.78 -0.67 0.47
N ALA A 192 11.00 -0.83 -0.08
CA ALA A 192 11.32 -1.90 -1.02
C ALA A 192 11.40 -3.27 -0.35
N ASP A 193 11.92 -3.35 0.87
CA ASP A 193 12.04 -4.61 1.62
C ASP A 193 10.66 -5.11 2.04
N ILE A 194 9.85 -4.23 2.64
CA ILE A 194 8.46 -4.51 3.01
C ILE A 194 7.65 -4.88 1.75
N GLY A 195 7.78 -4.10 0.68
CA GLY A 195 7.06 -4.34 -0.58
C GLY A 195 7.37 -5.71 -1.17
N ARG A 196 8.62 -6.13 -1.16
CA ARG A 196 9.03 -7.45 -1.66
C ARG A 196 8.45 -8.58 -0.81
N ALA A 197 8.44 -8.44 0.51
CA ALA A 197 7.84 -9.43 1.40
C ALA A 197 6.32 -9.54 1.19
N LEU A 198 5.62 -8.42 1.02
CA LEU A 198 4.18 -8.41 0.76
C LEU A 198 3.82 -8.99 -0.61
N LEU A 199 4.64 -8.79 -1.65
CA LEU A 199 4.40 -9.37 -2.96
C LEU A 199 4.55 -10.90 -2.99
N CYS A 200 5.25 -11.51 -2.04
CA CYS A 200 5.35 -12.97 -1.90
C CYS A 200 4.02 -13.61 -1.46
N ASP A 201 3.07 -12.86 -0.93
CA ASP A 201 1.71 -13.36 -0.67
C ASP A 201 0.90 -13.39 -1.98
N ASP A 202 0.43 -14.55 -2.40
CA ASP A 202 -0.35 -14.73 -3.64
C ASP A 202 -1.68 -13.96 -3.61
N ARG A 203 -2.18 -13.62 -2.42
CA ARG A 203 -3.38 -12.82 -2.23
C ARG A 203 -3.13 -11.33 -2.48
N VAL A 204 -1.87 -10.90 -2.60
CA VAL A 204 -1.50 -9.53 -2.98
C VAL A 204 -1.34 -9.44 -4.49
N SER A 205 -2.16 -8.63 -5.14
CA SER A 205 -2.26 -8.54 -6.60
C SER A 205 -1.37 -7.48 -7.24
N ALA A 206 -1.10 -6.39 -6.52
CA ALA A 206 -0.25 -5.28 -6.97
C ALA A 206 0.28 -4.50 -5.77
N LEU A 207 1.29 -3.66 -6.00
CA LEU A 207 1.92 -2.83 -4.97
C LEU A 207 1.83 -1.36 -5.31
N GLY A 208 1.35 -0.56 -4.35
CA GLY A 208 1.35 0.89 -4.37
C GLY A 208 2.36 1.46 -3.38
N LEU A 209 3.16 2.42 -3.80
CA LEU A 209 4.17 3.08 -2.99
C LEU A 209 3.93 4.59 -2.91
N HIS A 210 3.87 5.15 -1.72
CA HIS A 210 3.97 6.59 -1.50
C HIS A 210 5.37 6.89 -0.95
N ILE A 211 6.17 7.57 -1.77
CA ILE A 211 7.62 7.71 -1.58
C ILE A 211 7.96 9.17 -1.25
N GLU A 212 8.57 9.42 -0.11
CA GLU A 212 9.21 10.69 0.26
C GLU A 212 10.71 10.65 -0.11
N GLY A 213 11.40 9.56 0.22
CA GLY A 213 12.77 9.26 -0.15
C GLY A 213 12.93 7.82 -0.60
N LEU A 214 13.70 7.58 -1.68
CA LEU A 214 13.92 6.23 -2.22
C LEU A 214 14.75 5.33 -1.29
N GLY A 215 15.68 5.93 -0.51
CA GLY A 215 16.58 5.12 0.32
C GLY A 215 17.50 4.22 -0.52
N ASN A 216 17.45 2.92 -0.28
CA ASN A 216 18.33 1.92 -0.91
C ASN A 216 17.84 1.55 -2.32
N ILE A 217 18.52 2.06 -3.36
CA ILE A 217 18.19 1.80 -4.77
C ILE A 217 18.34 0.31 -5.13
N ALA A 218 19.35 -0.38 -4.58
CA ALA A 218 19.52 -1.82 -4.85
C ALA A 218 18.34 -2.66 -4.32
N ALA A 219 17.75 -2.25 -3.20
CA ALA A 219 16.52 -2.88 -2.70
C ALA A 219 15.34 -2.66 -3.66
N PHE A 220 15.20 -1.47 -4.25
CA PHE A 220 14.19 -1.19 -5.28
C PHE A 220 14.42 -2.00 -6.57
N GLU A 221 15.68 -2.23 -6.97
CA GLU A 221 16.00 -3.13 -8.08
C GLU A 221 15.55 -4.57 -7.82
N ALA A 222 15.85 -5.07 -6.63
CA ALA A 222 15.42 -6.41 -6.20
C ALA A 222 13.88 -6.52 -6.13
N LEU A 223 13.19 -5.49 -5.61
CA LEU A 223 11.73 -5.41 -5.58
C LEU A 223 11.15 -5.45 -7.01
N SER A 224 11.66 -4.60 -7.92
CA SER A 224 11.17 -4.56 -9.31
C SER A 224 11.39 -5.89 -10.03
N LYS A 225 12.54 -6.54 -9.83
CA LYS A 225 12.82 -7.85 -10.39
C LYS A 225 11.83 -8.90 -9.88
N ALA A 226 11.64 -8.98 -8.57
CA ALA A 226 10.69 -9.92 -7.96
C ALA A 226 9.26 -9.69 -8.45
N ALA A 227 8.79 -8.44 -8.53
CA ALA A 227 7.48 -8.11 -9.03
C ALA A 227 7.25 -8.57 -10.49
N LYS A 228 8.26 -8.38 -11.36
CA LYS A 228 8.22 -8.85 -12.75
C LYS A 228 8.17 -10.36 -12.86
N GLU A 229 8.95 -11.06 -12.05
CA GLU A 229 8.95 -12.53 -11.99
C GLU A 229 7.59 -13.09 -11.54
N MET A 230 6.91 -12.39 -10.63
CA MET A 230 5.56 -12.73 -10.15
C MET A 230 4.42 -12.21 -11.04
N GLY A 231 4.71 -11.44 -12.10
CA GLY A 231 3.69 -10.81 -12.95
C GLY A 231 2.85 -9.75 -12.23
N LYS A 232 3.36 -9.14 -11.14
CA LYS A 232 2.64 -8.14 -10.33
C LYS A 232 3.12 -6.72 -10.64
N GLY A 233 2.17 -5.79 -10.79
CA GLY A 233 2.48 -4.38 -11.09
C GLY A 233 2.87 -3.58 -9.85
N ILE A 234 3.76 -2.60 -10.04
CA ILE A 234 4.13 -1.61 -9.02
C ILE A 234 3.83 -0.21 -9.55
N VAL A 235 3.16 0.60 -8.75
CA VAL A 235 2.93 2.02 -9.02
C VAL A 235 3.38 2.88 -7.86
N ALA A 236 3.75 4.13 -8.13
CA ALA A 236 4.26 5.02 -7.09
C ALA A 236 3.74 6.45 -7.23
N ILE A 237 3.48 7.09 -6.09
CA ILE A 237 3.47 8.55 -5.94
C ILE A 237 4.82 8.93 -5.33
N LYS A 238 5.57 9.84 -5.98
CA LYS A 238 6.81 10.40 -5.42
C LYS A 238 6.60 11.89 -5.13
N VAL A 239 6.65 12.24 -3.86
CA VAL A 239 6.56 13.63 -3.39
C VAL A 239 7.95 14.28 -3.27
N GLY A 240 8.04 15.57 -2.97
CA GLY A 240 9.31 16.30 -2.87
C GLY A 240 9.81 16.80 -4.24
N GLN A 241 8.90 17.27 -5.12
CA GLN A 241 9.26 17.86 -6.43
C GLN A 241 9.58 19.36 -6.32
N SER A 242 8.77 20.12 -5.57
CA SER A 242 8.99 21.54 -5.36
C SER A 242 10.02 21.80 -4.24
N GLU A 243 10.62 22.98 -4.24
CA GLU A 243 11.54 23.39 -3.17
C GLU A 243 10.88 23.33 -1.79
N GLN A 244 9.60 23.75 -1.70
CA GLN A 244 8.83 23.68 -0.47
C GLN A 244 8.61 22.24 -0.01
N ALA A 245 8.30 21.33 -0.94
CA ALA A 245 8.11 19.92 -0.63
C ALA A 245 9.43 19.24 -0.23
N GLN A 246 10.56 19.62 -0.84
CA GLN A 246 11.88 19.13 -0.47
C GLN A 246 12.26 19.58 0.94
N ALA A 247 12.05 20.84 1.27
CA ALA A 247 12.29 21.36 2.62
C ALA A 247 11.45 20.63 3.68
N ALA A 248 10.17 20.39 3.40
CA ALA A 248 9.29 19.61 4.28
C ALA A 248 9.77 18.17 4.46
N THR A 249 10.20 17.50 3.39
CA THR A 249 10.70 16.10 3.45
C THR A 249 11.96 15.99 4.31
N ILE A 250 12.91 16.92 4.16
CA ILE A 250 14.15 16.93 4.95
C ILE A 250 13.84 17.09 6.45
N SER A 251 12.92 17.99 6.80
CA SER A 251 12.55 18.23 8.20
C SER A 251 11.79 17.06 8.84
N HIS A 252 11.07 16.26 8.06
CA HIS A 252 10.22 15.19 8.59
C HIS A 252 10.86 13.81 8.66
N THR A 253 11.78 13.48 7.75
CA THR A 253 12.28 12.10 7.63
C THR A 253 13.81 12.00 7.68
N ALA A 254 14.53 13.13 7.82
CA ALA A 254 15.99 13.22 7.65
C ALA A 254 16.51 12.54 6.36
N SER A 255 15.62 12.13 5.47
CA SER A 255 15.99 11.51 4.21
C SER A 255 16.20 12.59 3.14
N LEU A 256 17.33 12.50 2.44
CA LEU A 256 17.52 13.28 1.24
C LEU A 256 16.48 12.84 0.22
N ALA A 257 15.53 13.73 -0.09
CA ALA A 257 14.49 13.47 -1.10
C ALA A 257 15.09 13.09 -2.48
N GLY A 258 16.36 13.36 -2.68
CA GLY A 258 17.05 13.25 -3.96
C GLY A 258 16.51 14.25 -4.99
N SER A 259 17.13 14.36 -6.15
CA SER A 259 16.59 15.16 -7.23
C SER A 259 15.34 14.46 -7.83
N ASP A 260 14.31 15.24 -8.18
CA ASP A 260 13.13 14.70 -8.86
C ASP A 260 13.48 14.01 -10.18
N ALA A 261 14.44 14.57 -10.92
CA ALA A 261 14.94 13.97 -12.16
C ALA A 261 15.61 12.61 -11.91
N GLY A 262 16.40 12.48 -10.85
CA GLY A 262 17.02 11.21 -10.45
C GLY A 262 15.98 10.16 -10.04
N ALA A 263 15.01 10.55 -9.22
CA ALA A 263 13.91 9.66 -8.81
C ALA A 263 13.08 9.19 -10.01
N ARG A 264 12.79 10.09 -10.97
CA ARG A 264 12.09 9.76 -12.22
C ARG A 264 12.89 8.76 -13.05
N ALA A 265 14.18 9.00 -13.23
CA ALA A 265 15.06 8.10 -13.99
C ALA A 265 15.11 6.69 -13.37
N VAL A 266 15.23 6.60 -12.05
CA VAL A 266 15.23 5.31 -11.32
C VAL A 266 13.90 4.59 -11.50
N LEU A 267 12.76 5.23 -11.20
CA LEU A 267 11.44 4.61 -11.32
C LEU A 267 11.15 4.15 -12.75
N ASN A 268 11.48 4.97 -13.76
CA ASN A 268 11.34 4.59 -15.17
C ASN A 268 12.20 3.38 -15.53
N ARG A 269 13.46 3.35 -15.13
CA ARG A 269 14.38 2.23 -15.37
C ARG A 269 13.87 0.93 -14.74
N LEU A 270 13.25 1.03 -13.59
CA LEU A 270 12.68 -0.11 -12.87
C LEU A 270 11.31 -0.53 -13.40
N GLY A 271 10.69 0.26 -14.28
CA GLY A 271 9.33 0.00 -14.79
C GLY A 271 8.24 0.24 -13.75
N ILE A 272 8.50 1.12 -12.76
CA ILE A 272 7.53 1.55 -11.75
C ILE A 272 6.83 2.79 -12.27
N ALA A 273 5.54 2.69 -12.53
CA ALA A 273 4.75 3.81 -13.03
C ALA A 273 4.60 4.90 -11.96
N ARG A 274 5.02 6.14 -12.31
CA ARG A 274 4.90 7.29 -11.42
C ARG A 274 3.62 8.05 -11.69
N LEU A 275 2.77 8.18 -10.69
CA LEU A 275 1.46 8.82 -10.75
C LEU A 275 1.49 10.17 -10.03
N LYS A 276 0.58 11.07 -10.41
CA LYS A 276 0.59 12.47 -9.97
C LYS A 276 -0.36 12.77 -8.82
N SER A 277 -1.37 11.93 -8.61
CA SER A 277 -2.41 12.17 -7.63
C SER A 277 -2.88 10.90 -6.94
N VAL A 278 -3.48 11.04 -5.75
CA VAL A 278 -4.08 9.92 -5.02
C VAL A 278 -5.21 9.24 -5.81
N PRO A 279 -6.12 9.97 -6.49
CA PRO A 279 -7.10 9.34 -7.37
C PRO A 279 -6.48 8.47 -8.47
N GLU A 280 -5.50 8.98 -9.23
CA GLU A 280 -4.79 8.19 -10.25
C GLU A 280 -4.14 6.94 -9.66
N PHE A 281 -3.52 7.07 -8.49
CA PHE A 281 -2.87 5.98 -7.79
C PHE A 281 -3.84 4.85 -7.43
N LEU A 282 -4.98 5.20 -6.85
CA LEU A 282 -5.97 4.22 -6.42
C LEU A 282 -6.70 3.57 -7.61
N GLU A 283 -7.03 4.35 -8.66
CA GLU A 283 -7.65 3.78 -9.86
C GLU A 283 -6.67 2.88 -10.64
N THR A 284 -5.39 3.24 -10.70
CA THR A 284 -4.38 2.38 -11.34
C THR A 284 -4.17 1.09 -10.55
N LEU A 285 -4.13 1.14 -9.22
CA LEU A 285 -4.07 -0.06 -8.38
C LEU A 285 -5.31 -0.94 -8.56
N LYS A 286 -6.49 -0.33 -8.72
CA LYS A 286 -7.73 -1.05 -9.00
C LYS A 286 -7.67 -1.75 -10.36
N LEU A 287 -7.19 -1.06 -11.39
CA LEU A 287 -6.94 -1.66 -12.70
C LEU A 287 -5.99 -2.87 -12.60
N LEU A 288 -4.86 -2.70 -11.93
CA LEU A 288 -3.88 -3.79 -11.74
C LEU A 288 -4.44 -4.95 -10.92
N HIS A 289 -5.33 -4.69 -9.97
CA HIS A 289 -5.98 -5.73 -9.17
C HIS A 289 -6.90 -6.62 -10.01
N PHE A 290 -7.73 -6.02 -10.85
CA PHE A 290 -8.75 -6.74 -11.62
C PHE A 290 -8.26 -7.27 -12.97
N CYS A 291 -7.36 -6.53 -13.65
CA CYS A 291 -6.91 -6.83 -14.99
C CYS A 291 -5.44 -7.29 -15.06
N GLY A 292 -4.66 -7.04 -14.01
CA GLY A 292 -3.21 -7.19 -14.08
C GLY A 292 -2.55 -6.11 -14.96
N PRO A 293 -1.24 -6.22 -15.23
CA PRO A 293 -0.55 -5.36 -16.18
C PRO A 293 -1.12 -5.54 -17.59
N LEU A 294 -1.53 -4.44 -18.22
CA LEU A 294 -2.05 -4.46 -19.60
C LEU A 294 -0.94 -4.83 -20.58
N LYS A 295 -1.30 -5.59 -21.62
CA LYS A 295 -0.35 -6.07 -22.65
C LYS A 295 -0.04 -5.00 -23.72
N GLY A 296 -0.89 -4.01 -23.87
CA GLY A 296 -0.77 -2.97 -24.85
C GLY A 296 -1.47 -1.67 -24.45
N ASN A 297 -1.68 -0.80 -25.43
CA ASN A 297 -2.21 0.55 -25.25
C ASN A 297 -3.49 0.82 -26.05
N LYS A 298 -4.14 -0.23 -26.55
CA LYS A 298 -5.41 -0.13 -27.29
C LYS A 298 -6.56 -0.09 -26.30
N ILE A 299 -7.38 0.93 -26.37
CA ILE A 299 -8.55 1.08 -25.49
C ILE A 299 -9.83 1.20 -26.33
N ALA A 300 -10.90 0.68 -25.78
CA ALA A 300 -12.25 0.99 -26.25
C ALA A 300 -13.01 1.71 -25.14
N SER A 301 -13.95 2.58 -25.51
CA SER A 301 -14.78 3.29 -24.54
C SER A 301 -16.24 3.29 -24.95
N LEU A 302 -17.10 3.12 -23.94
CA LEU A 302 -18.56 3.11 -24.05
C LEU A 302 -19.12 4.20 -23.14
N SER A 303 -19.87 5.16 -23.70
CA SER A 303 -20.58 6.17 -22.92
C SER A 303 -21.96 6.43 -23.52
N CYS A 304 -22.86 6.97 -22.70
CA CYS A 304 -24.20 7.33 -23.15
C CYS A 304 -24.29 8.77 -23.64
N SER A 305 -23.16 9.44 -23.78
CA SER A 305 -23.08 10.87 -24.06
C SER A 305 -21.92 11.19 -25.00
N GLY A 306 -22.20 11.95 -26.04
CA GLY A 306 -21.17 12.48 -26.94
C GLY A 306 -20.15 13.36 -26.21
N GLY A 307 -20.55 14.05 -25.15
CA GLY A 307 -19.63 14.83 -24.30
C GLY A 307 -18.61 13.96 -23.59
N GLU A 308 -19.01 12.81 -23.05
CA GLU A 308 -18.09 11.85 -22.41
C GLU A 308 -17.17 11.18 -23.43
N ALA A 309 -17.72 10.77 -24.60
CA ALA A 309 -16.92 10.20 -25.68
C ALA A 309 -15.86 11.19 -26.20
N SER A 310 -16.20 12.47 -26.30
CA SER A 310 -15.25 13.54 -26.68
C SER A 310 -14.21 13.77 -25.58
N LEU A 311 -14.63 13.82 -24.31
CA LEU A 311 -13.74 14.07 -23.18
C LEU A 311 -12.66 12.98 -23.02
N ILE A 312 -13.03 11.71 -23.20
CA ILE A 312 -12.03 10.63 -23.12
C ILE A 312 -11.08 10.67 -24.30
N ALA A 313 -11.56 11.00 -25.49
CA ALA A 313 -10.70 11.17 -26.66
C ALA A 313 -9.68 12.30 -26.49
N ASP A 314 -10.11 13.46 -25.98
CA ASP A 314 -9.24 14.60 -25.71
C ASP A 314 -8.25 14.30 -24.57
N THR A 315 -8.70 13.62 -23.52
CA THR A 315 -7.83 13.20 -22.41
C THR A 315 -6.73 12.26 -22.90
N ALA A 316 -7.04 11.36 -23.82
CA ALA A 316 -6.09 10.39 -24.39
C ALA A 316 -4.93 11.03 -25.16
N LEU A 317 -5.08 12.26 -25.68
CA LEU A 317 -4.02 12.98 -26.43
C LEU A 317 -2.73 13.17 -25.60
N SER A 318 -2.85 13.22 -24.28
CA SER A 318 -1.71 13.39 -23.39
C SER A 318 -1.01 12.08 -23.00
N TYR A 319 -1.50 10.93 -23.49
CA TYR A 319 -1.05 9.60 -23.08
C TYR A 319 -0.75 8.72 -24.30
N ASN A 320 0.09 7.70 -24.10
CA ASN A 320 0.37 6.71 -25.14
C ASN A 320 -0.73 5.65 -25.20
N VAL A 321 -1.94 6.08 -25.52
CA VAL A 321 -3.10 5.18 -25.73
C VAL A 321 -3.73 5.48 -27.08
N ARG A 322 -4.44 4.50 -27.65
CA ARG A 322 -5.11 4.65 -28.95
C ARG A 322 -6.46 3.94 -28.97
N PHE A 323 -7.39 4.49 -29.70
CA PHE A 323 -8.69 3.91 -29.96
C PHE A 323 -8.66 3.20 -31.33
N PRO A 324 -8.54 1.85 -31.38
CA PRO A 324 -8.60 1.14 -32.65
C PRO A 324 -9.98 1.31 -33.30
N ALA A 325 -10.02 1.32 -34.62
CA ALA A 325 -11.27 1.29 -35.35
C ALA A 325 -12.04 0.00 -35.05
N LEU A 326 -13.37 0.09 -35.00
CA LEU A 326 -14.22 -1.09 -34.80
C LEU A 326 -14.04 -2.08 -35.95
N ASN A 327 -13.82 -3.34 -35.63
CA ASN A 327 -13.80 -4.44 -36.62
C ASN A 327 -15.23 -4.82 -37.06
N GLU A 328 -15.33 -5.70 -38.06
CA GLU A 328 -16.63 -6.08 -38.62
C GLU A 328 -17.53 -6.79 -37.62
N THR A 329 -16.97 -7.69 -36.80
CA THR A 329 -17.73 -8.39 -35.76
C THR A 329 -18.33 -7.41 -34.74
N GLN A 330 -17.53 -6.42 -34.31
CA GLN A 330 -18.04 -5.35 -33.43
C GLN A 330 -19.13 -4.55 -34.12
N ARG A 331 -18.95 -4.14 -35.38
CA ARG A 331 -19.94 -3.34 -36.14
C ARG A 331 -21.26 -4.06 -36.28
N VAL A 332 -21.25 -5.35 -36.63
CA VAL A 332 -22.46 -6.16 -36.75
C VAL A 332 -23.18 -6.25 -35.41
N GLY A 333 -22.51 -6.69 -34.35
CA GLY A 333 -23.12 -6.86 -33.03
C GLY A 333 -23.60 -5.53 -32.42
N LEU A 334 -22.84 -4.46 -32.60
CA LEU A 334 -23.26 -3.13 -32.15
C LEU A 334 -24.47 -2.63 -32.95
N ARG A 335 -24.55 -2.88 -34.27
CA ARG A 335 -25.68 -2.51 -35.09
C ARG A 335 -26.95 -3.24 -34.70
N GLU A 336 -26.83 -4.54 -34.37
CA GLU A 336 -27.96 -5.34 -33.87
C GLU A 336 -28.46 -4.84 -32.52
N ALA A 337 -27.56 -4.48 -31.62
CA ALA A 337 -27.90 -4.02 -30.26
C ALA A 337 -28.45 -2.59 -30.21
N LEU A 338 -27.91 -1.68 -31.03
CA LEU A 338 -28.18 -0.23 -30.96
C LEU A 338 -29.12 0.29 -32.04
N GLY A 339 -29.38 -0.51 -33.10
CA GLY A 339 -30.20 -0.08 -34.22
C GLY A 339 -29.48 0.92 -35.13
N PRO A 340 -30.18 1.51 -36.14
CA PRO A 340 -29.57 2.32 -37.20
C PRO A 340 -29.23 3.76 -36.78
N MET A 341 -29.79 4.24 -35.65
CA MET A 341 -29.71 5.66 -35.27
C MET A 341 -28.39 6.04 -34.60
N VAL A 342 -27.59 5.05 -34.16
CA VAL A 342 -26.33 5.28 -33.46
C VAL A 342 -25.15 5.24 -34.43
N ALA A 343 -24.28 6.24 -34.37
CA ALA A 343 -23.02 6.25 -35.13
C ALA A 343 -22.02 5.30 -34.45
N LEU A 344 -21.52 4.29 -35.19
CA LEU A 344 -20.61 3.30 -34.66
C LEU A 344 -19.16 3.78 -34.75
N ALA A 345 -18.58 4.11 -33.61
CA ALA A 345 -17.22 4.61 -33.47
C ALA A 345 -16.53 4.06 -32.21
N ASN A 346 -15.27 4.32 -32.04
CA ASN A 346 -14.52 4.14 -30.80
C ASN A 346 -13.73 5.42 -30.51
N PRO A 347 -14.01 6.20 -29.46
CA PRO A 347 -15.04 5.99 -28.42
C PRO A 347 -16.46 5.89 -28.94
N LEU A 348 -17.30 5.05 -28.31
CA LEU A 348 -18.70 4.87 -28.67
C LEU A 348 -19.61 5.71 -27.77
N ASP A 349 -20.37 6.64 -28.39
CA ASP A 349 -21.58 7.20 -27.77
C ASP A 349 -22.77 6.32 -28.16
N TYR A 350 -23.27 5.51 -27.22
CA TYR A 350 -24.40 4.63 -27.49
C TYR A 350 -25.76 5.28 -27.27
N HIS A 351 -25.77 6.56 -26.88
CA HIS A 351 -26.96 7.34 -26.56
C HIS A 351 -27.85 6.75 -25.46
N THR A 352 -28.99 7.37 -25.21
CA THR A 352 -29.94 6.94 -24.17
C THR A 352 -31.03 6.01 -24.69
N TYR A 353 -31.03 5.69 -25.98
CA TYR A 353 -32.13 4.94 -26.64
C TYR A 353 -32.36 3.55 -26.06
N ILE A 354 -31.33 2.90 -25.53
CA ILE A 354 -31.40 1.55 -24.97
C ILE A 354 -31.51 1.54 -23.42
N TRP A 355 -31.67 2.71 -22.79
CA TRP A 355 -31.81 2.78 -21.35
C TRP A 355 -33.04 1.99 -20.89
N GLY A 356 -32.88 1.24 -19.78
CA GLY A 356 -33.93 0.32 -19.28
C GLY A 356 -33.99 -1.03 -20.00
N ASN A 357 -33.29 -1.18 -21.15
CA ASN A 357 -33.21 -2.45 -21.88
C ASN A 357 -31.92 -3.18 -21.55
N GLY A 358 -31.89 -3.93 -20.44
CA GLY A 358 -30.70 -4.68 -19.98
C GLY A 358 -30.16 -5.66 -21.02
N ARG A 359 -31.05 -6.25 -21.87
CA ARG A 359 -30.63 -7.17 -22.95
C ARG A 359 -29.81 -6.44 -24.03
N ALA A 360 -30.30 -5.28 -24.47
CA ALA A 360 -29.59 -4.48 -25.48
C ALA A 360 -28.26 -3.92 -24.93
N ILE A 361 -28.24 -3.45 -23.67
CA ILE A 361 -27.02 -3.00 -22.99
C ILE A 361 -25.99 -4.15 -22.92
N GLY A 362 -26.40 -5.34 -22.49
CA GLY A 362 -25.52 -6.51 -22.41
C GLY A 362 -24.99 -6.94 -23.78
N ALA A 363 -25.83 -6.93 -24.81
CA ALA A 363 -25.41 -7.25 -26.19
C ALA A 363 -24.41 -6.23 -26.73
N MET A 364 -24.64 -4.92 -26.51
CA MET A 364 -23.70 -3.86 -26.88
C MET A 364 -22.34 -4.01 -26.18
N MET A 365 -22.32 -4.24 -24.86
CA MET A 365 -21.07 -4.45 -24.11
C MET A 365 -20.31 -5.68 -24.63
N SER A 366 -21.03 -6.79 -24.85
CA SER A 366 -20.46 -8.02 -25.39
C SER A 366 -19.86 -7.80 -26.79
N ALA A 367 -20.59 -7.13 -27.67
CA ALA A 367 -20.11 -6.80 -29.01
C ALA A 367 -18.85 -5.92 -28.99
N MET A 368 -18.82 -4.90 -28.12
CA MET A 368 -17.65 -4.02 -28.00
C MET A 368 -16.40 -4.78 -27.54
N MET A 369 -16.56 -5.77 -26.65
CA MET A 369 -15.45 -6.58 -26.14
C MET A 369 -14.89 -7.62 -27.12
N THR A 370 -15.47 -7.80 -28.32
CA THR A 370 -14.96 -8.73 -29.34
C THR A 370 -13.81 -8.15 -30.17
N GLY A 371 -13.37 -6.92 -29.88
CA GLY A 371 -12.23 -6.28 -30.57
C GLY A 371 -10.87 -6.74 -30.06
N ASP A 372 -9.83 -6.14 -30.62
CA ASP A 372 -8.42 -6.40 -30.27
C ASP A 372 -7.86 -5.37 -29.27
N GLN A 373 -8.72 -4.64 -28.58
CA GLN A 373 -8.34 -3.72 -27.52
C GLN A 373 -7.86 -4.48 -26.25
N ASP A 374 -6.95 -3.83 -25.52
CA ASP A 374 -6.40 -4.38 -24.27
C ASP A 374 -7.33 -4.16 -23.08
N ILE A 375 -8.20 -3.14 -23.17
CA ILE A 375 -9.22 -2.83 -22.14
C ILE A 375 -10.40 -2.08 -22.77
N THR A 376 -11.59 -2.30 -22.20
CA THR A 376 -12.82 -1.53 -22.49
C THR A 376 -13.23 -0.76 -21.24
N LEU A 377 -13.48 0.55 -21.38
CA LEU A 377 -13.85 1.50 -20.31
C LEU A 377 -15.30 1.91 -20.44
#